data_04b1f82cc0a7f03b4024ab2523527f54
#
_entry.id   04b1f82cc0a7f03b4024ab2523527f54
#
_cell.length_a   1.000
_cell.length_b   1.000
_cell.length_c   1.000
_cell.angle_alpha   90.00
_cell.angle_beta   90.00
_cell.angle_gamma   90.00
#
_symmetry.space_group_name_H-M   'P 1'
#
loop_
_entity.id
_entity.type
_entity.pdbx_description
1 polymer ?
#
loop_
_entity_poly.entity_id
_entity_poly.type
_entity_poly.pdbx_seq_one_letter_code
_entity_poly.pdbx_strand_id
1 'polypeptide(L)'
;MEKTQSARFEIEKFNGKNNFKIWKVKMYDLLVQQGVAKALFGKAKQPYTMTDNEWSDLDERALSDIRLCLADDVLFNILSEKTTVGLWTKLEKLYMTKSLTNRILLKRQL
;
A
#
# COMPACT_ATOMS: atom_id res chain seq x y z
N MET A 1 27.24 3.79 4.68
CA MET A 1 26.61 3.51 4.72
C MET A 1 25.76 2.96 4.96
N GLU A 2 25.80 2.62 5.18
CA GLU A 2 25.02 2.02 5.36
C GLU A 2 24.06 2.40 6.07
N LYS A 3 23.98 3.10 6.42
CA LYS A 3 22.98 3.66 6.99
C LYS A 3 21.73 3.43 6.48
N THR A 4 21.68 3.19 5.41
CA THR A 4 20.54 2.89 4.76
C THR A 4 19.81 1.81 5.34
N GLN A 5 20.52 0.87 5.81
CA GLN A 5 19.86 -0.25 6.33
C GLN A 5 19.20 0.04 7.60
N SER A 6 19.78 0.88 8.39
CA SER A 6 19.20 1.16 9.69
C SER A 6 17.94 1.96 9.55
N ALA A 7 17.73 2.58 8.40
CA ALA A 7 16.52 3.31 8.18
C ALA A 7 15.39 2.44 7.73
N ARG A 8 15.65 1.17 7.48
CA ARG A 8 14.63 0.28 7.03
C ARG A 8 13.84 -0.25 8.19
N PHE A 9 12.54 -0.24 8.07
CA PHE A 9 11.66 -0.78 9.09
C PHE A 9 11.02 -2.05 8.57
N GLU A 10 10.99 -3.06 9.40
CA GLU A 10 10.36 -4.31 9.01
C GLU A 10 8.95 -4.32 9.51
N ILE A 11 8.02 -4.62 8.63
CA ILE A 11 6.64 -4.80 9.02
C ILE A 11 6.22 -6.18 8.56
N GLU A 12 5.28 -6.76 9.29
CA GLU A 12 4.78 -8.06 8.94
C GLU A 12 4.05 -7.97 7.61
N LYS A 13 4.31 -8.91 6.72
CA LYS A 13 3.63 -8.90 5.43
C LYS A 13 2.14 -9.14 5.62
N PHE A 14 1.35 -8.50 4.77
CA PHE A 14 -0.08 -8.73 4.80
C PHE A 14 -0.37 -10.00 4.00
N ASN A 15 -1.03 -10.97 4.61
CA ASN A 15 -1.30 -12.25 3.97
C ASN A 15 -2.79 -12.50 3.70
N GLY A 16 -3.61 -11.47 3.87
CA GLY A 16 -5.04 -11.61 3.63
C GLY A 16 -5.83 -12.01 4.85
N LYS A 17 -5.16 -12.49 5.89
CA LYS A 17 -5.82 -12.95 7.11
C LYS A 17 -5.45 -12.14 8.34
N ASN A 18 -4.26 -11.55 8.34
CA ASN A 18 -3.87 -10.71 9.47
C ASN A 18 -4.57 -9.36 9.35
N ASN A 19 -4.41 -8.51 10.34
CA ASN A 19 -5.17 -7.26 10.42
C ASN A 19 -4.78 -6.27 9.34
N PHE A 20 -5.65 -6.08 8.35
CA PHE A 20 -5.39 -5.19 7.23
C PHE A 20 -5.27 -3.74 7.68
N LYS A 21 -6.12 -3.30 8.60
CA LYS A 21 -6.10 -1.91 9.06
C LYS A 21 -4.77 -1.55 9.71
N ILE A 22 -4.25 -2.44 10.54
CA ILE A 22 -2.96 -2.20 11.19
C ILE A 22 -1.85 -2.23 10.16
N TRP A 23 -1.88 -3.22 9.25
CA TRP A 23 -0.87 -3.29 8.20
C TRP A 23 -0.88 -2.01 7.36
N LYS A 24 -2.07 -1.52 7.04
CA LYS A 24 -2.22 -0.34 6.20
C LYS A 24 -1.59 0.89 6.82
N VAL A 25 -1.80 1.06 8.12
CA VAL A 25 -1.20 2.18 8.84
C VAL A 25 0.32 2.08 8.81
N LYS A 26 0.85 0.90 9.11
CA LYS A 26 2.29 0.70 9.15
C LYS A 26 2.89 0.86 7.76
N MET A 27 2.19 0.39 6.74
CA MET A 27 2.66 0.53 5.36
C MET A 27 2.71 1.99 4.96
N TYR A 28 1.68 2.76 5.31
CA TYR A 28 1.67 4.18 5.02
C TYR A 28 2.87 4.86 5.68
N ASP A 29 3.11 4.53 6.94
CA ASP A 29 4.23 5.12 7.66
C ASP A 29 5.56 4.76 7.01
N LEU A 30 5.68 3.53 6.52
CA LEU A 30 6.88 3.15 5.80
C LEU A 30 7.07 3.99 4.56
N LEU A 31 6.00 4.21 3.80
CA LEU A 31 6.07 5.03 2.60
C LEU A 31 6.46 6.48 2.93
N VAL A 32 5.98 6.99 4.05
CA VAL A 32 6.37 8.32 4.51
C VAL A 32 7.87 8.35 4.81
N GLN A 33 8.36 7.34 5.51
CA GLN A 33 9.80 7.27 5.85
C GLN A 33 10.65 7.16 4.61
N GLN A 34 10.15 6.50 3.57
CA GLN A 34 10.88 6.36 2.32
C GLN A 34 10.73 7.59 1.42
N GLY A 35 9.89 8.53 1.81
CA GLY A 35 9.69 9.75 1.04
C GLY A 35 8.85 9.55 -0.21
N VAL A 36 8.02 8.51 -0.26
CA VAL A 36 7.25 8.21 -1.46
C VAL A 36 5.74 8.17 -1.24
N ALA A 37 5.28 8.63 -0.08
CA ALA A 37 3.85 8.53 0.24
C ALA A 37 2.95 9.33 -0.70
N LYS A 38 3.49 10.35 -1.37
CA LYS A 38 2.69 11.15 -2.30
C LYS A 38 2.10 10.32 -3.42
N ALA A 39 2.74 9.21 -3.76
CA ALA A 39 2.25 8.36 -4.82
C ALA A 39 0.84 7.83 -4.53
N LEU A 40 0.48 7.74 -3.26
CA LEU A 40 -0.84 7.24 -2.87
C LEU A 40 -1.98 8.16 -3.30
N PHE A 41 -1.66 9.43 -3.59
CA PHE A 41 -2.69 10.39 -3.96
C PHE A 41 -2.95 10.41 -5.47
N GLY A 42 -2.15 9.70 -6.24
CA GLY A 42 -2.35 9.55 -7.67
C GLY A 42 -1.74 10.67 -8.50
N LYS A 43 -1.60 10.41 -9.78
CA LYS A 43 -0.96 11.33 -10.71
C LYS A 43 -1.63 12.70 -10.76
N ALA A 44 -2.93 12.76 -10.53
CA ALA A 44 -3.64 14.02 -10.55
C ALA A 44 -3.14 14.99 -9.48
N LYS A 45 -2.47 14.48 -8.47
CA LYS A 45 -1.94 15.30 -7.38
C LYS A 45 -0.44 15.54 -7.52
N GLN A 46 0.14 15.20 -8.67
CA GLN A 46 1.56 15.46 -8.88
C GLN A 46 1.84 16.95 -8.73
N PRO A 47 2.83 17.33 -7.89
CA PRO A 47 3.20 18.75 -7.76
C PRO A 47 3.72 19.27 -9.08
N TYR A 48 3.39 20.52 -9.41
CA TYR A 48 3.88 21.01 -10.67
C TYR A 48 5.34 21.37 -10.67
N THR A 49 6.00 21.30 -9.54
CA THR A 49 7.44 21.43 -9.51
C THR A 49 8.13 20.11 -9.82
N MET A 50 7.36 19.03 -9.93
CA MET A 50 7.89 17.70 -10.19
C MET A 50 7.64 17.32 -11.63
N THR A 51 8.68 16.81 -12.32
CA THR A 51 8.52 16.38 -13.70
C THR A 51 7.78 15.05 -13.76
N ASP A 52 7.29 14.69 -14.95
CA ASP A 52 6.62 13.42 -15.14
C ASP A 52 7.56 12.25 -14.88
N ASN A 53 8.84 12.37 -15.23
CA ASN A 53 9.80 11.32 -14.97
C ASN A 53 10.03 11.16 -13.47
N GLU A 54 10.06 12.26 -12.75
CA GLU A 54 10.22 12.20 -11.30
C GLU A 54 9.01 11.57 -10.66
N TRP A 55 7.82 11.88 -11.15
CA TRP A 55 6.60 11.26 -10.64
C TRP A 55 6.59 9.77 -10.91
N SER A 56 6.95 9.38 -12.12
CA SER A 56 6.98 7.97 -12.51
C SER A 56 7.94 7.18 -11.63
N ASP A 57 9.11 7.75 -11.34
CA ASP A 57 10.09 7.11 -10.50
C ASP A 57 9.57 6.97 -9.07
N LEU A 58 8.95 8.01 -8.55
CA LEU A 58 8.40 7.99 -7.20
C LEU A 58 7.28 6.95 -7.09
N ASP A 59 6.42 6.90 -8.08
CA ASP A 59 5.31 5.96 -8.12
C ASP A 59 5.82 4.52 -8.17
N GLU A 60 6.82 4.26 -8.97
CA GLU A 60 7.40 2.94 -9.08
C GLU A 60 8.05 2.49 -7.79
N ARG A 61 8.74 3.39 -7.12
CA ARG A 61 9.38 3.07 -5.85
C ARG A 61 8.35 2.75 -4.77
N ALA A 62 7.27 3.53 -4.72
CA ALA A 62 6.21 3.27 -3.75
C ALA A 62 5.53 1.94 -4.04
N LEU A 63 5.26 1.68 -5.30
CA LEU A 63 4.64 0.43 -5.72
C LEU A 63 5.50 -0.76 -5.31
N SER A 64 6.80 -0.64 -5.53
CA SER A 64 7.75 -1.68 -5.17
C SER A 64 7.78 -1.92 -3.65
N ASP A 65 7.79 -0.85 -2.87
CA ASP A 65 7.78 -0.97 -1.42
C ASP A 65 6.56 -1.74 -0.94
N ILE A 66 5.40 -1.44 -1.50
CA ILE A 66 4.17 -2.11 -1.09
C ILE A 66 4.20 -3.58 -1.48
N ARG A 67 4.64 -3.88 -2.70
CA ARG A 67 4.70 -5.26 -3.16
C ARG A 67 5.56 -6.13 -2.26
N LEU A 68 6.66 -5.58 -1.78
CA LEU A 68 7.56 -6.34 -0.93
C LEU A 68 7.00 -6.59 0.45
N CYS A 69 5.95 -5.89 0.82
CA CYS A 69 5.30 -6.06 2.11
C CYS A 69 4.01 -6.85 2.02
N LEU A 70 3.81 -7.57 0.91
CA LEU A 70 2.64 -8.43 0.72
C LEU A 70 3.09 -9.86 0.59
N ALA A 71 2.34 -10.77 1.21
CA ALA A 71 2.60 -12.19 1.03
C ALA A 71 2.20 -12.58 -0.40
N ASP A 72 2.74 -13.70 -0.87
CA ASP A 72 2.57 -14.11 -2.25
C ASP A 72 1.12 -14.23 -2.69
N ASP A 73 0.26 -14.76 -1.83
CA ASP A 73 -1.15 -14.94 -2.17
C ASP A 73 -1.83 -13.62 -2.46
N VAL A 74 -1.53 -12.61 -1.65
CA VAL A 74 -2.11 -11.29 -1.84
C VAL A 74 -1.49 -10.62 -3.05
N LEU A 75 -0.18 -10.73 -3.18
CA LEU A 75 0.54 -10.13 -4.29
C LEU A 75 0.00 -10.64 -5.62
N PHE A 76 -0.29 -11.92 -5.70
CA PHE A 76 -0.82 -12.51 -6.90
C PHE A 76 -2.11 -11.82 -7.35
N ASN A 77 -2.96 -11.45 -6.40
CA ASN A 77 -4.25 -10.86 -6.70
C ASN A 77 -4.16 -9.43 -7.19
N ILE A 78 -3.01 -8.77 -7.03
CA ILE A 78 -2.89 -7.37 -7.42
C ILE A 78 -1.75 -7.14 -8.42
N LEU A 79 -1.24 -8.20 -9.01
CA LEU A 79 -0.13 -8.08 -9.95
C LEU A 79 -0.44 -7.20 -11.16
N SER A 80 -1.70 -7.10 -11.54
CA SER A 80 -2.06 -6.32 -12.71
C SER A 80 -2.04 -4.81 -12.47
N GLU A 81 -1.97 -4.38 -11.21
CA GLU A 81 -1.97 -2.95 -10.92
C GLU A 81 -0.61 -2.36 -11.23
N LYS A 82 -0.62 -1.25 -11.95
CA LYS A 82 0.62 -0.63 -12.43
C LYS A 82 0.94 0.68 -11.72
N THR A 83 0.04 1.17 -10.89
CA THR A 83 0.27 2.41 -10.17
C THR A 83 0.07 2.19 -8.68
N THR A 84 0.71 3.01 -7.89
CA THR A 84 0.58 2.90 -6.43
C THR A 84 -0.86 3.11 -5.99
N VAL A 85 -1.51 4.15 -6.53
CA VAL A 85 -2.89 4.43 -6.12
C VAL A 85 -3.82 3.31 -6.56
N GLY A 86 -3.60 2.72 -7.73
CA GLY A 86 -4.41 1.61 -8.21
C GLY A 86 -4.27 0.40 -7.31
N LEU A 87 -3.04 0.08 -6.95
CA LEU A 87 -2.78 -1.05 -6.08
C LEU A 87 -3.40 -0.85 -4.70
N TRP A 88 -3.22 0.34 -4.13
CA TRP A 88 -3.73 0.66 -2.81
C TRP A 88 -5.26 0.57 -2.78
N THR A 89 -5.89 1.14 -3.79
CA THR A 89 -7.35 1.12 -3.90
C THR A 89 -7.86 -0.31 -4.03
N LYS A 90 -7.17 -1.12 -4.80
CA LYS A 90 -7.57 -2.51 -4.97
C LYS A 90 -7.45 -3.29 -3.68
N LEU A 91 -6.40 -3.06 -2.92
CA LEU A 91 -6.23 -3.72 -1.63
C LEU A 91 -7.38 -3.33 -0.69
N GLU A 92 -7.72 -2.06 -0.65
CA GLU A 92 -8.83 -1.61 0.17
C GLU A 92 -10.13 -2.27 -0.24
N LYS A 93 -10.35 -2.35 -1.54
CA LYS A 93 -11.56 -2.94 -2.05
C LYS A 93 -11.67 -4.41 -1.69
N LEU A 94 -10.57 -5.14 -1.81
CA LEU A 94 -10.58 -6.57 -1.57
C LEU A 94 -10.62 -6.93 -0.08
N TYR A 95 -9.95 -6.16 0.75
CA TYR A 95 -9.75 -6.57 2.14
C TYR A 95 -10.47 -5.71 3.16
N MET A 96 -10.63 -4.43 2.89
CA MET A 96 -11.32 -3.57 3.82
C MET A 96 -12.84 -3.73 3.69
N THR A 97 -13.34 -3.73 2.47
CA THR A 97 -14.77 -3.88 2.22
C THR A 97 -15.27 -5.22 2.73
N LYS A 98 -14.50 -6.25 2.51
CA LYS A 98 -14.85 -7.58 2.97
C LYS A 98 -15.01 -7.62 4.49
N SER A 99 -14.10 -6.96 5.18
CA SER A 99 -14.15 -6.90 6.62
C SER A 99 -15.39 -6.18 7.11
N LEU A 100 -15.75 -5.09 6.46
CA LEU A 100 -16.95 -4.34 6.81
C LEU A 100 -18.21 -5.17 6.57
N THR A 101 -18.23 -5.88 5.45
CA THR A 101 -19.38 -6.73 5.12
C THR A 101 -19.59 -7.78 6.17
N ASN A 102 -18.53 -8.43 6.60
CA ASN A 102 -18.63 -9.45 7.64
C ASN A 102 -19.16 -8.88 8.93
N ARG A 103 -18.72 -7.68 9.27
CA ARG A 103 -19.16 -7.03 10.49
C ARG A 103 -20.65 -6.71 10.43
N ILE A 104 -21.12 -6.26 9.29
CA ILE A 104 -22.53 -5.94 9.11
C ILE A 104 -23.37 -7.19 9.20
N LEU A 105 -22.93 -8.26 8.59
CA LEU A 105 -23.66 -9.52 8.64
C LEU A 105 -23.80 -10.05 10.06
N LEU A 106 -22.73 -9.94 10.84
CA LEU A 106 -22.77 -10.37 12.22
C LEU A 106 -23.78 -9.58 13.01
N LYS A 107 -23.84 -8.29 12.79
CA LYS A 107 -24.79 -7.43 13.48
C LYS A 107 -26.22 -7.80 13.14
N ARG A 108 -26.47 -8.16 11.90
CA ARG A 108 -27.80 -8.50 11.49
C ARG A 108 -28.31 -9.79 12.12
N GLN A 109 -27.40 -10.66 12.43
CA GLN A 109 -27.78 -11.93 13.03
C GLN A 109 -28.13 -11.79 14.49
N LEU A 110 -27.83 -10.66 15.07
CA LEU A 110 -28.19 -10.42 16.45
C LEU A 110 -29.55 -9.80 16.55
#